data_9d23b6bed21b8412ebe530a2cd06573a
#
_entry.id   9d23b6bed21b8412ebe530a2cd06573a
#
_cell.length_a   1.000
_cell.length_b   1.000
_cell.length_c   1.000
_cell.angle_alpha   90.00
_cell.angle_beta   90.00
_cell.angle_gamma   90.00
#
_symmetry.space_group_name_H-M   'P 1'
#
loop_
_entity.id
_entity.type
_entity.pdbx_description
1 polymer ?
#
loop_
_entity_poly.entity_id
_entity_poly.type
_entity_poly.pdbx_seq_one_letter_code
_entity_poly.pdbx_strand_id
1 'polypeptide(L)'
;LVQCRSHLIEKTLDSLRGVKQGIIHAYCATSELHMRQVFGLDRKGTTDMVLEAVDQIRAGCDAMPESDIRFEFSPEEFTDTDAGFALELCEAVFERWGKATPEKPLILNLPATVERRPPNQYADMIEWFCRNFSKRDCVSISLHAHNDQGMAVAATELALMAGADRVEGTLFGHGERT
;
A
#
# COMPACT_ATOMS: atom_id res chain seq x y z
N LEU A 1 -2.08 9.45 5.29
CA LEU A 1 -0.90 8.81 4.71
C LEU A 1 0.27 8.97 5.66
N VAL A 2 0.96 7.88 6.02
CA VAL A 2 2.02 7.87 7.04
C VAL A 2 3.11 6.84 6.70
N GLN A 3 4.36 7.22 6.92
CA GLN A 3 5.48 6.27 6.87
C GLN A 3 5.40 5.28 8.04
N CYS A 4 5.97 4.07 7.86
CA CYS A 4 6.12 3.05 8.92
C CYS A 4 7.17 3.48 9.96
N ARG A 5 6.89 4.58 10.67
CA ARG A 5 7.70 5.16 11.75
C ARG A 5 6.83 5.50 12.94
N SER A 6 7.16 4.95 14.11
CA SER A 6 6.33 5.02 15.32
C SER A 6 5.83 6.43 15.65
N HIS A 7 6.72 7.42 15.71
CA HIS A 7 6.34 8.79 16.08
C HIS A 7 5.42 9.48 15.05
N LEU A 8 5.45 9.07 13.76
CA LEU A 8 4.54 9.58 12.74
C LEU A 8 3.19 8.89 12.83
N ILE A 9 3.18 7.59 13.11
CA ILE A 9 1.96 6.80 13.33
C ILE A 9 1.18 7.35 14.53
N GLU A 10 1.86 7.64 15.65
CA GLU A 10 1.23 8.25 16.82
C GLU A 10 0.50 9.55 16.49
N LYS A 11 1.19 10.47 15.79
CA LYS A 11 0.58 11.75 15.36
C LYS A 11 -0.60 11.55 14.40
N THR A 12 -0.50 10.56 13.52
CA THR A 12 -1.58 10.24 12.58
C THR A 12 -2.79 9.68 13.33
N LEU A 13 -2.59 8.76 14.27
CA LEU A 13 -3.65 8.22 15.12
C LEU A 13 -4.31 9.32 15.95
N ASP A 14 -3.53 10.24 16.53
CA ASP A 14 -4.07 11.38 17.26
C ASP A 14 -4.94 12.29 16.38
N SER A 15 -4.56 12.48 15.12
CA SER A 15 -5.36 13.28 14.16
C SER A 15 -6.69 12.61 13.77
N LEU A 16 -6.82 11.30 13.97
CA LEU A 16 -8.03 10.53 13.67
C LEU A 16 -9.02 10.49 14.85
N ARG A 17 -8.67 11.01 16.03
CA ARG A 17 -9.55 11.04 17.18
C ARG A 17 -10.83 11.83 16.89
N GLY A 18 -11.98 11.19 17.11
CA GLY A 18 -13.30 11.78 16.86
C GLY A 18 -13.76 11.77 15.40
N VAL A 19 -12.97 11.20 14.50
CA VAL A 19 -13.37 10.96 13.11
C VAL A 19 -14.35 9.77 13.09
N LYS A 20 -15.48 9.90 12.40
CA LYS A 20 -16.46 8.81 12.27
C LYS A 20 -15.97 7.71 11.32
N GLN A 21 -15.42 8.11 10.19
CA GLN A 21 -14.89 7.22 9.16
C GLN A 21 -13.59 7.76 8.61
N GLY A 22 -12.62 6.88 8.39
CA GLY A 22 -11.33 7.28 7.84
C GLY A 22 -10.53 6.11 7.29
N ILE A 23 -9.47 6.43 6.57
CA ILE A 23 -8.47 5.47 6.12
C ILE A 23 -7.12 5.90 6.70
N ILE A 24 -6.47 5.01 7.44
CA ILE A 24 -5.06 5.17 7.77
C ILE A 24 -4.23 4.41 6.72
N HIS A 25 -3.47 5.16 5.93
CA HIS A 25 -2.67 4.62 4.85
C HIS A 25 -1.19 4.63 5.23
N ALA A 26 -0.63 3.47 5.55
CA ALA A 26 0.79 3.31 5.83
C ALA A 26 1.56 2.91 4.57
N TYR A 27 2.78 3.40 4.42
CA TYR A 27 3.65 3.02 3.31
C TYR A 27 5.10 2.83 3.74
N CYS A 28 5.80 1.98 2.99
CA CYS A 28 7.23 1.74 3.14
C CYS A 28 7.82 1.44 1.76
N ALA A 29 8.93 2.11 1.42
CA ALA A 29 9.63 1.80 0.18
C ALA A 29 10.29 0.42 0.25
N THR A 30 10.05 -0.40 -0.77
CA THR A 30 10.39 -1.83 -0.76
C THR A 30 11.36 -2.23 -1.87
N SER A 31 11.81 -1.26 -2.70
CA SER A 31 12.88 -1.54 -3.66
C SER A 31 14.20 -1.87 -2.94
N GLU A 32 14.99 -2.76 -3.53
CA GLU A 32 16.32 -3.12 -3.02
C GLU A 32 17.22 -1.89 -2.78
N LEU A 33 17.07 -0.88 -3.65
CA LEU A 33 17.81 0.38 -3.54
C LEU A 33 17.44 1.13 -2.25
N HIS A 34 16.15 1.36 -2.02
CA HIS A 34 15.69 2.10 -0.84
C HIS A 34 15.93 1.33 0.46
N MET A 35 15.62 0.05 0.49
CA MET A 35 15.87 -0.78 1.67
C MET A 35 17.34 -0.66 2.11
N ARG A 36 18.26 -0.77 1.17
CA ARG A 36 19.70 -0.77 1.47
C ARG A 36 20.29 0.61 1.72
N GLN A 37 19.90 1.62 0.92
CA GLN A 37 20.54 2.96 0.97
C GLN A 37 19.85 3.92 1.94
N VAL A 38 18.54 3.80 2.14
CA VAL A 38 17.77 4.71 2.99
C VAL A 38 17.56 4.12 4.38
N PHE A 39 17.18 2.84 4.47
CA PHE A 39 16.90 2.21 5.76
C PHE A 39 18.10 1.46 6.35
N GLY A 40 19.06 1.05 5.52
CA GLY A 40 20.16 0.17 5.94
C GLY A 40 19.68 -1.23 6.33
N LEU A 41 18.56 -1.67 5.77
CA LEU A 41 17.89 -2.93 6.09
C LEU A 41 17.90 -3.88 4.90
N ASP A 42 17.84 -5.17 5.20
CA ASP A 42 17.49 -6.22 4.24
C ASP A 42 15.97 -6.42 4.17
N ARG A 43 15.53 -7.39 3.37
CA ARG A 43 14.09 -7.74 3.23
C ARG A 43 13.48 -8.11 4.59
N LYS A 44 14.18 -8.91 5.39
CA LYS A 44 13.69 -9.30 6.72
C LYS A 44 13.53 -8.10 7.64
N GLY A 45 14.54 -7.26 7.77
CA GLY A 45 14.50 -6.06 8.61
C GLY A 45 13.41 -5.09 8.16
N THR A 46 13.20 -4.95 6.85
CA THR A 46 12.11 -4.14 6.30
C THR A 46 10.74 -4.73 6.64
N THR A 47 10.57 -6.03 6.52
CA THR A 47 9.33 -6.72 6.92
C THR A 47 9.06 -6.54 8.42
N ASP A 48 10.07 -6.75 9.28
CA ASP A 48 9.92 -6.58 10.73
C ASP A 48 9.46 -5.13 11.07
N MET A 49 10.08 -4.11 10.46
CA MET A 49 9.71 -2.70 10.64
C MET A 49 8.26 -2.41 10.20
N VAL A 50 7.83 -2.96 9.07
CA VAL A 50 6.45 -2.80 8.58
C VAL A 50 5.46 -3.48 9.52
N LEU A 51 5.75 -4.69 10.00
CA LEU A 51 4.86 -5.42 10.89
C LEU A 51 4.73 -4.78 12.27
N GLU A 52 5.79 -4.16 12.80
CA GLU A 52 5.72 -3.33 14.01
C GLU A 52 4.79 -2.13 13.82
N ALA A 53 4.87 -1.47 12.64
CA ALA A 53 3.97 -0.38 12.29
C ALA A 53 2.50 -0.85 12.20
N VAL A 54 2.24 -2.02 11.63
CA VAL A 54 0.89 -2.62 11.56
C VAL A 54 0.34 -2.87 12.97
N ASP A 55 1.16 -3.41 13.88
CA ASP A 55 0.74 -3.65 15.27
C ASP A 55 0.36 -2.35 15.99
N GLN A 56 1.17 -1.29 15.82
CA GLN A 56 0.90 0.02 16.39
C GLN A 56 -0.40 0.64 15.84
N ILE A 57 -0.59 0.57 14.51
CA ILE A 57 -1.82 1.07 13.87
C ILE A 57 -3.02 0.29 14.34
N ARG A 58 -2.93 -1.04 14.40
CA ARG A 58 -4.04 -1.90 14.88
C ARG A 58 -4.44 -1.57 16.30
N ALA A 59 -3.46 -1.45 17.21
CA ALA A 59 -3.71 -1.07 18.61
C ALA A 59 -4.35 0.32 18.71
N GLY A 60 -3.89 1.29 17.91
CA GLY A 60 -4.48 2.63 17.85
C GLY A 60 -5.93 2.63 17.35
N CYS A 61 -6.24 1.83 16.33
CA CYS A 61 -7.62 1.68 15.83
C CYS A 61 -8.51 0.98 16.87
N ASP A 62 -7.99 -0.02 17.60
CA ASP A 62 -8.73 -0.71 18.68
C ASP A 62 -9.08 0.23 19.85
N ALA A 63 -8.25 1.25 20.07
CA ALA A 63 -8.50 2.28 21.08
C ALA A 63 -9.56 3.32 20.66
N MET A 64 -10.08 3.26 19.43
CA MET A 64 -11.11 4.17 18.88
C MET A 64 -12.34 3.39 18.38
N PRO A 65 -13.05 2.66 19.25
CA PRO A 65 -14.13 1.75 18.84
C PRO A 65 -15.33 2.48 18.22
N GLU A 66 -15.47 3.79 18.45
CA GLU A 66 -16.51 4.64 17.87
C GLU A 66 -16.22 5.06 16.42
N SER A 67 -15.01 4.81 15.94
CA SER A 67 -14.54 5.21 14.61
C SER A 67 -14.45 3.99 13.68
N ASP A 68 -14.99 4.11 12.47
CA ASP A 68 -14.79 3.11 11.42
C ASP A 68 -13.51 3.45 10.63
N ILE A 69 -12.36 3.05 11.16
CA ILE A 69 -11.06 3.24 10.50
C ILE A 69 -10.71 2.00 9.68
N ARG A 70 -10.46 2.21 8.40
CA ARG A 70 -9.94 1.19 7.49
C ARG A 70 -8.42 1.30 7.39
N PHE A 71 -7.77 0.19 7.19
CA PHE A 71 -6.33 0.16 6.99
C PHE A 71 -5.99 0.01 5.51
N GLU A 72 -5.00 0.76 5.08
CA GLU A 72 -4.40 0.71 3.76
C GLU A 72 -2.88 0.61 3.89
N PHE A 73 -2.26 -0.24 3.08
CA PHE A 73 -0.81 -0.40 3.01
C PHE A 73 -0.30 -0.30 1.57
N SER A 74 0.81 0.42 1.39
CA SER A 74 1.54 0.48 0.13
C SER A 74 2.97 -0.05 0.30
N PRO A 75 3.37 -1.11 -0.42
CA PRO A 75 4.77 -1.37 -0.72
C PRO A 75 5.21 -0.32 -1.77
N GLU A 76 5.65 0.84 -1.29
CA GLU A 76 6.09 1.94 -2.16
C GLU A 76 7.20 1.45 -3.10
N GLU A 77 7.25 1.99 -4.32
CA GLU A 77 8.10 1.48 -5.40
C GLU A 77 7.76 0.03 -5.83
N PHE A 78 6.47 -0.35 -5.75
CA PHE A 78 6.04 -1.70 -6.12
C PHE A 78 6.56 -2.14 -7.48
N THR A 79 6.55 -1.25 -8.49
CA THR A 79 7.06 -1.57 -9.83
C THR A 79 8.58 -1.79 -9.90
N ASP A 80 9.34 -1.35 -8.92
CA ASP A 80 10.79 -1.53 -8.80
C ASP A 80 11.17 -2.55 -7.70
N THR A 81 10.15 -3.14 -7.07
CA THR A 81 10.31 -4.18 -6.04
C THR A 81 10.26 -5.57 -6.68
N ASP A 82 11.00 -6.51 -6.12
CA ASP A 82 10.87 -7.93 -6.49
C ASP A 82 9.43 -8.40 -6.22
N ALA A 83 8.78 -8.96 -7.24
CA ALA A 83 7.36 -9.31 -7.18
C ALA A 83 7.04 -10.34 -6.08
N GLY A 84 7.93 -11.33 -5.89
CA GLY A 84 7.78 -12.32 -4.83
C GLY A 84 7.86 -11.68 -3.45
N PHE A 85 8.83 -10.79 -3.23
CA PHE A 85 8.96 -10.07 -1.97
C PHE A 85 7.78 -9.12 -1.70
N ALA A 86 7.30 -8.41 -2.72
CA ALA A 86 6.12 -7.56 -2.57
C ALA A 86 4.88 -8.36 -2.15
N LEU A 87 4.69 -9.55 -2.75
CA LEU A 87 3.60 -10.46 -2.39
C LEU A 87 3.77 -10.98 -0.95
N GLU A 88 4.94 -11.52 -0.60
CA GLU A 88 5.23 -12.03 0.74
C GLU A 88 5.02 -10.97 1.83
N LEU A 89 5.47 -9.74 1.60
CA LEU A 89 5.27 -8.63 2.53
C LEU A 89 3.79 -8.28 2.69
N CYS A 90 3.04 -8.19 1.59
CA CYS A 90 1.62 -7.88 1.64
C CYS A 90 0.79 -8.99 2.31
N GLU A 91 1.15 -10.27 2.09
CA GLU A 91 0.57 -11.41 2.82
C GLU A 91 0.86 -11.30 4.32
N ALA A 92 2.11 -10.98 4.70
CA ALA A 92 2.47 -10.81 6.11
C ALA A 92 1.72 -9.64 6.77
N VAL A 93 1.53 -8.52 6.05
CA VAL A 93 0.71 -7.38 6.49
C VAL A 93 -0.75 -7.78 6.67
N PHE A 94 -1.31 -8.52 5.71
CA PHE A 94 -2.69 -9.02 5.78
C PHE A 94 -2.90 -9.92 7.01
N GLU A 95 -2.03 -10.90 7.21
CA GLU A 95 -2.09 -11.80 8.37
C GLU A 95 -1.91 -11.04 9.70
N ARG A 96 -0.98 -10.11 9.76
CA ARG A 96 -0.73 -9.30 10.98
C ARG A 96 -1.89 -8.36 11.30
N TRP A 97 -2.52 -7.77 10.29
CA TRP A 97 -3.71 -6.94 10.47
C TRP A 97 -4.87 -7.76 11.04
N GLY A 98 -5.15 -8.93 10.48
CA GLY A 98 -6.06 -9.94 11.02
C GLY A 98 -7.54 -9.55 11.13
N LYS A 99 -7.96 -8.42 10.53
CA LYS A 99 -9.35 -7.89 10.61
C LYS A 99 -10.04 -7.77 9.25
N ALA A 100 -9.34 -8.13 8.18
CA ALA A 100 -9.88 -8.01 6.84
C ALA A 100 -10.89 -9.12 6.55
N THR A 101 -12.03 -8.72 5.96
CA THR A 101 -13.08 -9.61 5.47
C THR A 101 -13.54 -9.15 4.08
N PRO A 102 -14.31 -9.96 3.33
CA PRO A 102 -14.85 -9.50 2.05
C PRO A 102 -15.70 -8.22 2.16
N GLU A 103 -16.40 -8.01 3.29
CA GLU A 103 -17.23 -6.82 3.53
C GLU A 103 -16.40 -5.62 4.00
N LYS A 104 -15.26 -5.87 4.62
CA LYS A 104 -14.31 -4.86 5.09
C LYS A 104 -12.89 -5.22 4.69
N PRO A 105 -12.55 -5.17 3.39
CA PRO A 105 -11.26 -5.60 2.88
C PRO A 105 -10.13 -4.68 3.36
N LEU A 106 -8.94 -5.26 3.53
CA LEU A 106 -7.70 -4.52 3.60
C LEU A 106 -7.44 -3.87 2.24
N ILE A 107 -7.03 -2.61 2.21
CA ILE A 107 -6.62 -1.96 0.96
C ILE A 107 -5.12 -2.17 0.78
N LEU A 108 -4.74 -2.76 -0.34
CA LEU A 108 -3.34 -2.87 -0.77
C LEU A 108 -3.15 -1.99 -2.00
N ASN A 109 -2.43 -0.90 -1.83
CA ASN A 109 -2.13 0.02 -2.91
C ASN A 109 -0.77 -0.33 -3.53
N LEU A 110 -0.76 -0.64 -4.82
CA LEU A 110 0.39 -1.12 -5.57
C LEU A 110 0.89 -0.02 -6.53
N PRO A 111 1.74 0.92 -6.07
CA PRO A 111 2.02 2.12 -6.85
C PRO A 111 3.08 1.91 -7.92
N ALA A 112 2.88 2.54 -9.09
CA ALA A 112 3.94 2.86 -10.02
C ALA A 112 4.57 4.20 -9.58
N THR A 113 5.38 4.15 -8.52
CA THR A 113 5.95 5.33 -7.85
C THR A 113 6.80 6.18 -8.80
N VAL A 114 7.51 5.54 -9.71
CA VAL A 114 8.16 6.17 -10.87
C VAL A 114 7.70 5.43 -12.11
N GLU A 115 7.22 6.16 -13.10
CA GLU A 115 6.75 5.59 -14.36
C GLU A 115 7.93 5.11 -15.23
N ARG A 116 8.54 3.98 -14.84
CA ARG A 116 9.69 3.38 -15.57
C ARG A 116 9.27 2.25 -16.49
N ARG A 117 8.09 1.70 -16.31
CA ARG A 117 7.60 0.55 -17.08
C ARG A 117 6.49 0.95 -18.01
N PRO A 118 6.39 0.35 -19.19
CA PRO A 118 5.24 0.58 -20.06
C PRO A 118 3.94 0.07 -19.43
N PRO A 119 2.78 0.62 -19.79
CA PRO A 119 1.48 0.33 -19.20
C PRO A 119 1.12 -1.16 -19.12
N ASN A 120 1.42 -1.92 -20.16
CA ASN A 120 1.16 -3.36 -20.19
C ASN A 120 1.98 -4.13 -19.16
N GLN A 121 3.25 -3.75 -18.92
CA GLN A 121 4.06 -4.41 -17.89
C GLN A 121 3.54 -4.14 -16.48
N TYR A 122 3.05 -2.93 -16.21
CA TYR A 122 2.40 -2.64 -14.93
C TYR A 122 1.13 -3.50 -14.77
N ALA A 123 0.30 -3.59 -15.80
CA ALA A 123 -0.88 -4.43 -15.79
C ALA A 123 -0.56 -5.92 -15.57
N ASP A 124 0.49 -6.44 -16.23
CA ASP A 124 0.96 -7.82 -16.03
C ASP A 124 1.38 -8.07 -14.57
N MET A 125 2.05 -7.09 -13.93
CA MET A 125 2.42 -7.18 -12.51
C MET A 125 1.20 -7.21 -11.60
N ILE A 126 0.17 -6.39 -11.88
CA ILE A 126 -1.09 -6.36 -11.13
C ILE A 126 -1.84 -7.69 -11.32
N GLU A 127 -1.95 -8.21 -12.54
CA GLU A 127 -2.58 -9.50 -12.79
C GLU A 127 -1.89 -10.62 -12.03
N TRP A 128 -0.56 -10.66 -12.11
CA TRP A 128 0.23 -11.66 -11.39
C TRP A 128 0.00 -11.57 -9.87
N PHE A 129 0.03 -10.37 -9.30
CA PHE A 129 -0.23 -10.15 -7.87
C PHE A 129 -1.65 -10.62 -7.48
N CYS A 130 -2.67 -10.20 -8.23
CA CYS A 130 -4.05 -10.59 -7.98
C CYS A 130 -4.27 -12.11 -8.03
N ARG A 131 -3.59 -12.81 -8.94
CA ARG A 131 -3.68 -14.28 -9.10
C ARG A 131 -2.97 -15.06 -8.01
N ASN A 132 -1.94 -14.48 -7.40
CA ASN A 132 -1.11 -15.16 -6.41
C ASN A 132 -1.43 -14.80 -4.97
N PHE A 133 -2.17 -13.72 -4.70
CA PHE A 133 -2.56 -13.33 -3.35
C PHE A 133 -3.60 -14.31 -2.79
N SER A 134 -3.30 -14.95 -1.66
CA SER A 134 -4.04 -16.09 -1.13
C SER A 134 -5.48 -15.77 -0.70
N LYS A 135 -5.74 -14.55 -0.25
CA LYS A 135 -7.04 -14.05 0.24
C LYS A 135 -7.55 -12.88 -0.59
N ARG A 136 -7.55 -13.05 -1.92
CA ARG A 136 -7.90 -11.99 -2.87
C ARG A 136 -9.26 -11.35 -2.61
N ASP A 137 -10.24 -12.10 -2.14
CA ASP A 137 -11.59 -11.66 -1.78
C ASP A 137 -11.64 -10.77 -0.52
N CYS A 138 -10.61 -10.83 0.32
CA CYS A 138 -10.50 -10.02 1.53
C CYS A 138 -9.61 -8.78 1.38
N VAL A 139 -9.15 -8.47 0.15
CA VAL A 139 -8.34 -7.29 -0.14
C VAL A 139 -8.95 -6.48 -1.29
N SER A 140 -8.79 -5.17 -1.22
CA SER A 140 -9.08 -4.24 -2.32
C SER A 140 -7.75 -3.77 -2.90
N ILE A 141 -7.46 -4.17 -4.13
CA ILE A 141 -6.24 -3.76 -4.84
C ILE A 141 -6.45 -2.36 -5.41
N SER A 142 -5.68 -1.42 -4.90
CA SER A 142 -5.67 -0.01 -5.32
C SER A 142 -4.48 0.28 -6.23
N LEU A 143 -4.68 1.13 -7.21
CA LEU A 143 -3.66 1.58 -8.14
C LEU A 143 -3.30 3.03 -7.87
N HIS A 144 -2.00 3.35 -7.92
CA HIS A 144 -1.50 4.71 -7.92
C HIS A 144 -0.39 4.83 -8.96
N ALA A 145 -0.73 5.27 -10.16
CA ALA A 145 0.21 5.45 -11.24
C ALA A 145 0.60 6.93 -11.37
N HIS A 146 1.93 7.21 -11.30
CA HIS A 146 2.46 8.53 -11.64
C HIS A 146 2.56 8.72 -13.16
N ASN A 147 2.57 9.96 -13.61
CA ASN A 147 2.47 10.34 -15.02
C ASN A 147 3.77 10.96 -15.56
N ASP A 148 4.91 10.45 -15.14
CA ASP A 148 6.23 10.99 -15.48
C ASP A 148 6.52 10.96 -16.99
N GLN A 149 6.00 9.96 -17.70
CA GLN A 149 6.13 9.77 -19.14
C GLN A 149 4.80 9.99 -19.91
N GLY A 150 3.74 10.37 -19.22
CA GLY A 150 2.45 10.65 -19.85
C GLY A 150 1.56 9.42 -20.11
N MET A 151 1.86 8.26 -19.51
CA MET A 151 1.13 7.01 -19.77
C MET A 151 0.32 6.50 -18.56
N ALA A 152 0.21 7.28 -17.47
CA ALA A 152 -0.48 6.84 -16.25
C ALA A 152 -1.94 6.44 -16.50
N VAL A 153 -2.66 7.12 -17.38
CA VAL A 153 -4.05 6.77 -17.73
C VAL A 153 -4.11 5.39 -18.36
N ALA A 154 -3.29 5.13 -19.37
CA ALA A 154 -3.24 3.82 -20.01
C ALA A 154 -2.80 2.70 -19.05
N ALA A 155 -1.82 2.98 -18.17
CA ALA A 155 -1.37 2.06 -17.15
C ALA A 155 -2.51 1.71 -16.18
N THR A 156 -3.25 2.72 -15.73
CA THR A 156 -4.40 2.55 -14.83
C THR A 156 -5.53 1.75 -15.48
N GLU A 157 -5.91 2.09 -16.71
CA GLU A 157 -6.99 1.38 -17.43
C GLU A 157 -6.64 -0.09 -17.64
N LEU A 158 -5.42 -0.40 -18.09
CA LEU A 158 -4.98 -1.78 -18.29
C LEU A 158 -4.89 -2.55 -16.95
N ALA A 159 -4.41 -1.91 -15.89
CA ALA A 159 -4.31 -2.54 -14.57
C ALA A 159 -5.70 -2.79 -13.93
N LEU A 160 -6.69 -1.94 -14.18
CA LEU A 160 -8.10 -2.22 -13.81
C LEU A 160 -8.63 -3.45 -14.56
N MET A 161 -8.35 -3.56 -15.85
CA MET A 161 -8.71 -4.75 -16.63
C MET A 161 -7.98 -6.01 -16.15
N ALA A 162 -6.79 -5.85 -15.57
CA ALA A 162 -5.97 -6.92 -15.02
C ALA A 162 -6.43 -7.39 -13.62
N GLY A 163 -7.45 -6.75 -13.03
CA GLY A 163 -8.08 -7.22 -11.79
C GLY A 163 -7.96 -6.31 -10.59
N ALA A 164 -7.51 -5.07 -10.74
CA ALA A 164 -7.55 -4.10 -9.66
C ALA A 164 -8.99 -3.61 -9.39
N ASP A 165 -9.24 -3.14 -8.16
CA ASP A 165 -10.59 -2.77 -7.69
C ASP A 165 -10.77 -1.26 -7.52
N ARG A 166 -9.67 -0.51 -7.36
CA ARG A 166 -9.68 0.89 -6.92
C ARG A 166 -8.55 1.67 -7.58
N VAL A 167 -8.76 2.96 -7.71
CA VAL A 167 -7.74 3.92 -8.18
C VAL A 167 -7.62 5.05 -7.17
N GLU A 168 -6.43 5.54 -6.95
CA GLU A 168 -6.14 6.73 -6.16
C GLU A 168 -5.05 7.57 -6.81
N GLY A 169 -4.92 8.80 -6.38
CA GLY A 169 -3.93 9.72 -6.89
C GLY A 169 -4.05 11.09 -6.23
N THR A 170 -3.26 12.04 -6.71
CA THR A 170 -3.27 13.42 -6.24
C THR A 170 -4.12 14.29 -7.16
N LEU A 171 -4.86 15.23 -6.58
CA LEU A 171 -5.60 16.22 -7.37
C LEU A 171 -4.61 17.25 -7.94
N PHE A 172 -4.44 17.26 -9.27
CA PHE A 172 -3.49 18.13 -9.97
C PHE A 172 -2.03 18.04 -9.52
N GLY A 173 -1.62 16.92 -8.90
CA GLY A 173 -0.27 16.77 -8.36
C GLY A 173 -0.03 17.46 -7.02
N HIS A 174 -1.07 17.95 -6.34
CA HIS A 174 -0.94 18.59 -5.03
C HIS A 174 -0.37 17.64 -3.98
N GLY A 175 0.73 18.06 -3.31
CA GLY A 175 1.43 17.27 -2.31
C GLY A 175 2.53 16.39 -2.88
N GLU A 176 2.46 16.04 -4.15
CA GLU A 176 3.49 15.40 -4.94
C GLU A 176 3.26 15.70 -6.45
N ARG A 177 3.78 14.89 -7.35
CA ARG A 177 3.52 15.07 -8.80
C ARG A 177 2.28 14.31 -9.27
N THR A 178 1.85 14.60 -10.49
CA THR A 178 0.76 13.88 -11.18
C THR A 178 1.18 12.47 -11.57
#